data_57823fd44bba6a5b3f46d4eceb768b6a
#
_entry.id   57823fd44bba6a5b3f46d4eceb768b6a
#
_cell.length_a   1.000
_cell.length_b   1.000
_cell.length_c   1.000
_cell.angle_alpha   90.00
_cell.angle_beta   90.00
_cell.angle_gamma   90.00
#
_symmetry.space_group_name_H-M   'P 1'
#
loop_
_entity.id
_entity.type
_entity.pdbx_description
1 polymer ?
#
loop_
_entity_poly.entity_id
_entity_poly.type
_entity_poly.pdbx_seq_one_letter_code
_entity_poly.pdbx_strand_id
1 'polypeptide(L)'
;MFNRIFLFLLTNFAVLMLVGIIMSVLGVNPAQMSGLLVMAAIFGFGGSFISLLLSKFMAKRSTGAQVITEPRTPTERWLLETVRRQAQAAGIGMPEVAVYDGPEINAFATGANRNNALVAVSTGLLQNMDQDEAEAVLGHEIAHVANGDMVTMALLQGVLNTFVIVLARVVGGIIDSALSGNRDSGRGFAYYIIVFALEMVFGMFATMIAMWFSRRREFRADAGGAAPGRPQKDDRCAGAAVAQPWSEHLARAGAGVRYRRRGW
;
A
#
# COMPACT_ATOMS: atom_id res chain seq x y z
N MET A 1 0.49 1.05 -19.52
CA MET A 1 1.56 1.71 -18.75
C MET A 1 1.56 3.21 -18.97
N PHE A 2 1.57 3.68 -20.22
CA PHE A 2 1.64 5.11 -20.54
C PHE A 2 0.55 5.97 -19.86
N ASN A 3 -0.72 5.55 -19.89
CA ASN A 3 -1.82 6.29 -19.25
C ASN A 3 -1.68 6.43 -17.72
N ARG A 4 -1.05 5.46 -17.05
CA ARG A 4 -0.83 5.53 -15.59
C ARG A 4 0.31 6.49 -15.26
N ILE A 5 1.39 6.46 -16.05
CA ILE A 5 2.50 7.41 -15.91
C ILE A 5 2.02 8.84 -16.23
N PHE A 6 1.22 8.99 -17.27
CA PHE A 6 0.63 10.27 -17.63
C PHE A 6 -0.29 10.81 -16.53
N LEU A 7 -1.22 10.00 -16.01
CA LEU A 7 -2.08 10.38 -14.90
C LEU A 7 -1.28 10.72 -13.63
N PHE A 8 -0.22 9.97 -13.39
CA PHE A 8 0.71 10.25 -12.30
C PHE A 8 1.37 11.62 -12.45
N LEU A 9 1.98 11.91 -13.59
CA LEU A 9 2.62 13.19 -13.85
C LEU A 9 1.60 14.35 -13.79
N LEU A 10 0.42 14.13 -14.35
CA LEU A 10 -0.68 15.11 -14.34
C LEU A 10 -1.15 15.39 -12.90
N THR A 11 -1.36 14.34 -12.09
CA THR A 11 -1.76 14.49 -10.68
C THR A 11 -0.69 15.22 -9.88
N ASN A 12 0.59 14.91 -10.10
CA ASN A 12 1.71 15.60 -9.46
C ASN A 12 1.74 17.08 -9.83
N PHE A 13 1.61 17.38 -11.10
CA PHE A 13 1.56 18.75 -11.58
C PHE A 13 0.38 19.51 -10.98
N ALA A 14 -0.80 18.89 -10.93
CA ALA A 14 -1.99 19.47 -10.31
C ALA A 14 -1.79 19.73 -8.81
N VAL A 15 -1.12 18.82 -8.08
CA VAL A 15 -0.80 19.00 -6.66
C VAL A 15 0.18 20.14 -6.46
N LEU A 16 1.25 20.22 -7.26
CA LEU A 16 2.20 21.32 -7.17
C LEU A 16 1.55 22.66 -7.50
N MET A 17 0.66 22.71 -8.50
CA MET A 17 -0.14 23.91 -8.80
C MET A 17 -1.06 24.29 -7.63
N LEU A 18 -1.76 23.32 -7.05
CA LEU A 18 -2.65 23.56 -5.90
C LEU A 18 -1.85 24.13 -4.71
N VAL A 19 -0.69 23.55 -4.42
CA VAL A 19 0.21 24.04 -3.38
C VAL A 19 0.66 25.47 -3.70
N GLY A 20 1.03 25.76 -4.95
CA GLY A 20 1.39 27.11 -5.39
C GLY A 20 0.27 28.13 -5.21
N ILE A 21 -0.98 27.74 -5.51
CA ILE A 21 -2.18 28.56 -5.28
C ILE A 21 -2.38 28.83 -3.79
N ILE A 22 -2.32 27.81 -2.94
CA ILE A 22 -2.46 27.94 -1.48
C ILE A 22 -1.39 28.90 -0.95
N MET A 23 -0.14 28.77 -1.39
CA MET A 23 0.97 29.64 -1.00
C MET A 23 0.71 31.10 -1.41
N SER A 24 0.20 31.31 -2.63
CA SER A 24 -0.15 32.65 -3.13
C SER A 24 -1.25 33.29 -2.29
N VAL A 25 -2.29 32.51 -1.91
CA VAL A 25 -3.39 32.98 -1.02
C VAL A 25 -2.86 33.32 0.38
N LEU A 26 -1.86 32.58 0.87
CA LEU A 26 -1.21 32.84 2.17
C LEU A 26 -0.18 33.99 2.11
N GLY A 27 -0.06 34.69 0.97
CA GLY A 27 0.89 35.78 0.81
C GLY A 27 2.36 35.35 0.72
N VAL A 28 2.63 34.08 0.54
CA VAL A 28 3.99 33.52 0.38
C VAL A 28 4.39 33.57 -1.08
N ASN A 29 5.50 34.24 -1.41
CA ASN A 29 5.96 34.34 -2.78
C ASN A 29 6.45 32.99 -3.33
N PRO A 30 5.77 32.37 -4.32
CA PRO A 30 6.14 31.06 -4.86
C PRO A 30 7.55 31.05 -5.49
N ALA A 31 8.02 32.18 -6.02
CA ALA A 31 9.34 32.28 -6.63
C ALA A 31 10.48 32.13 -5.61
N GLN A 32 10.27 32.56 -4.36
CA GLN A 32 11.23 32.38 -3.29
C GLN A 32 11.27 30.98 -2.70
N MET A 33 10.23 30.18 -2.98
CA MET A 33 10.08 28.82 -2.48
C MET A 33 10.19 27.74 -3.56
N SER A 34 10.56 28.11 -4.78
CA SER A 34 10.73 27.12 -5.87
C SER A 34 11.68 25.98 -5.49
N GLY A 35 12.78 26.28 -4.80
CA GLY A 35 13.70 25.26 -4.28
C GLY A 35 13.06 24.32 -3.27
N LEU A 36 12.17 24.82 -2.39
CA LEU A 36 11.42 23.99 -1.45
C LEU A 36 10.45 23.03 -2.16
N LEU A 37 9.73 23.53 -3.17
CA LEU A 37 8.80 22.71 -3.93
C LEU A 37 9.53 21.59 -4.68
N VAL A 38 10.65 21.90 -5.33
CA VAL A 38 11.49 20.91 -6.00
C VAL A 38 12.04 19.90 -5.00
N MET A 39 12.57 20.36 -3.87
CA MET A 39 13.08 19.47 -2.82
C MET A 39 11.97 18.58 -2.25
N ALA A 40 10.79 19.12 -1.94
CA ALA A 40 9.66 18.36 -1.42
C ALA A 40 9.17 17.32 -2.43
N ALA A 41 9.13 17.67 -3.72
CA ALA A 41 8.79 16.72 -4.78
C ALA A 41 9.85 15.59 -4.86
N ILE A 42 11.13 15.91 -4.87
CA ILE A 42 12.20 14.91 -4.93
C ILE A 42 12.13 13.97 -3.73
N PHE A 43 12.03 14.49 -2.50
CA PHE A 43 11.99 13.64 -1.30
C PHE A 43 10.66 12.93 -1.12
N GLY A 44 9.53 13.59 -1.38
CA GLY A 44 8.19 12.97 -1.25
C GLY A 44 7.98 11.84 -2.26
N PHE A 45 8.26 12.09 -3.54
CA PHE A 45 8.11 11.08 -4.59
C PHE A 45 9.29 10.14 -4.69
N GLY A 46 10.51 10.67 -4.62
CA GLY A 46 11.73 9.87 -4.69
C GLY A 46 11.75 8.80 -3.60
N GLY A 47 11.41 9.17 -2.36
CA GLY A 47 11.31 8.24 -1.25
C GLY A 47 10.27 7.14 -1.50
N SER A 48 9.07 7.51 -1.96
CA SER A 48 8.00 6.53 -2.25
C SER A 48 8.35 5.63 -3.43
N PHE A 49 9.00 6.17 -4.45
CA PHE A 49 9.44 5.39 -5.60
C PHE A 49 10.56 4.41 -5.24
N ILE A 50 11.56 4.85 -4.48
CA ILE A 50 12.63 3.98 -3.97
C ILE A 50 12.04 2.89 -3.08
N SER A 51 11.12 3.23 -2.17
CA SER A 51 10.42 2.27 -1.32
C SER A 51 9.70 1.22 -2.16
N LEU A 52 8.99 1.61 -3.23
CA LEU A 52 8.32 0.69 -4.13
C LEU A 52 9.31 -0.24 -4.86
N LEU A 53 10.43 0.29 -5.37
CA LEU A 53 11.45 -0.51 -6.04
C LEU A 53 12.11 -1.53 -5.10
N LEU A 54 12.32 -1.14 -3.84
CA LEU A 54 12.92 -1.99 -2.82
C LEU A 54 11.91 -2.91 -2.12
N SER A 55 10.61 -2.77 -2.40
CA SER A 55 9.53 -3.45 -1.67
C SER A 55 9.71 -4.97 -1.59
N LYS A 56 10.05 -5.64 -2.71
CA LYS A 56 10.32 -7.08 -2.75
C LYS A 56 11.53 -7.48 -1.88
N PHE A 57 12.61 -6.71 -1.98
CA PHE A 57 13.82 -6.97 -1.20
C PHE A 57 13.55 -6.79 0.30
N MET A 58 12.91 -5.69 0.66
CA MET A 58 12.55 -5.39 2.06
C MET A 58 11.57 -6.42 2.62
N ALA A 59 10.55 -6.81 1.86
CA ALA A 59 9.59 -7.82 2.27
C ALA A 59 10.28 -9.17 2.55
N LYS A 60 11.11 -9.66 1.63
CA LYS A 60 11.87 -10.91 1.82
C LYS A 60 12.79 -10.86 3.04
N ARG A 61 13.45 -9.71 3.26
CA ARG A 61 14.38 -9.57 4.37
C ARG A 61 13.66 -9.43 5.73
N SER A 62 12.55 -8.69 5.79
CA SER A 62 11.83 -8.42 7.05
C SER A 62 11.06 -9.64 7.54
N THR A 63 10.49 -10.44 6.63
CA THR A 63 9.73 -11.65 6.96
C THR A 63 10.57 -12.92 6.99
N GLY A 64 11.81 -12.88 6.46
CA GLY A 64 12.61 -14.09 6.24
C GLY A 64 12.04 -15.00 5.14
N ALA A 65 11.19 -14.47 4.25
CA ALA A 65 10.50 -15.24 3.23
C ALA A 65 11.48 -15.95 2.28
N GLN A 66 11.28 -17.25 2.13
CA GLN A 66 12.06 -18.12 1.25
C GLN A 66 11.29 -18.32 -0.05
N VAL A 67 11.90 -17.90 -1.15
CA VAL A 67 11.32 -18.07 -2.50
C VAL A 67 11.40 -19.53 -2.90
N ILE A 68 10.27 -20.08 -3.34
CA ILE A 68 10.19 -21.45 -3.86
C ILE A 68 10.68 -21.44 -5.31
N THR A 69 11.94 -21.83 -5.53
CA THR A 69 12.50 -22.01 -6.87
C THR A 69 12.20 -23.41 -7.42
N GLU A 70 12.36 -24.42 -6.56
CA GLU A 70 12.04 -25.82 -6.85
C GLU A 70 11.13 -26.35 -5.74
N PRO A 71 9.90 -26.79 -6.05
CA PRO A 71 8.98 -27.28 -5.03
C PRO A 71 9.45 -28.62 -4.48
N ARG A 72 9.69 -28.67 -3.18
CA ARG A 72 10.15 -29.88 -2.45
C ARG A 72 9.02 -30.65 -1.82
N THR A 73 7.90 -29.98 -1.50
CA THR A 73 6.75 -30.56 -0.84
C THR A 73 5.52 -30.53 -1.75
N PRO A 74 4.51 -31.41 -1.51
CA PRO A 74 3.24 -31.33 -2.23
C PRO A 74 2.53 -29.97 -2.07
N THR A 75 2.62 -29.36 -0.87
CA THR A 75 2.05 -28.05 -0.56
C THR A 75 2.73 -26.94 -1.39
N GLU A 76 4.05 -26.94 -1.49
CA GLU A 76 4.76 -25.97 -2.31
C GLU A 76 4.42 -26.10 -3.81
N ARG A 77 4.27 -27.33 -4.29
CA ARG A 77 3.84 -27.59 -5.67
C ARG A 77 2.45 -27.05 -5.94
N TRP A 78 1.49 -27.37 -5.06
CA TRP A 78 0.13 -26.85 -5.13
C TRP A 78 0.11 -25.33 -5.12
N LEU A 79 0.87 -24.70 -4.23
CA LEU A 79 0.97 -23.23 -4.09
C LEU A 79 1.48 -22.60 -5.39
N LEU A 80 2.55 -23.13 -5.97
CA LEU A 80 3.09 -22.66 -7.26
C LEU A 80 2.10 -22.81 -8.41
N GLU A 81 1.42 -23.97 -8.49
CA GLU A 81 0.44 -24.23 -9.54
C GLU A 81 -0.79 -23.34 -9.41
N THR A 82 -1.26 -23.09 -8.19
CA THR A 82 -2.40 -22.20 -7.91
C THR A 82 -2.08 -20.77 -8.30
N VAL A 83 -0.94 -20.22 -7.85
CA VAL A 83 -0.51 -18.86 -8.21
C VAL A 83 -0.29 -18.73 -9.71
N ARG A 84 0.28 -19.75 -10.37
CA ARG A 84 0.47 -19.75 -11.83
C ARG A 84 -0.86 -19.67 -12.57
N ARG A 85 -1.82 -20.52 -12.21
CA ARG A 85 -3.17 -20.53 -12.80
C ARG A 85 -3.86 -19.18 -12.64
N GLN A 86 -3.82 -18.60 -11.43
CA GLN A 86 -4.45 -17.33 -11.13
C GLN A 86 -3.75 -16.15 -11.83
N ALA A 87 -2.42 -16.15 -11.90
CA ALA A 87 -1.65 -15.13 -12.61
C ALA A 87 -1.95 -15.15 -14.12
N GLN A 88 -2.05 -16.34 -14.72
CA GLN A 88 -2.44 -16.52 -16.13
C GLN A 88 -3.87 -16.01 -16.37
N ALA A 89 -4.82 -16.35 -15.51
CA ALA A 89 -6.20 -15.88 -15.61
C ALA A 89 -6.29 -14.35 -15.48
N ALA A 90 -5.46 -13.74 -14.63
CA ALA A 90 -5.39 -12.30 -14.43
C ALA A 90 -4.56 -11.56 -15.51
N GLY A 91 -3.92 -12.27 -16.43
CA GLY A 91 -3.09 -11.69 -17.50
C GLY A 91 -1.85 -10.95 -16.98
N ILE A 92 -1.23 -11.44 -15.91
CA ILE A 92 0.01 -10.90 -15.34
C ILE A 92 1.16 -11.89 -15.46
N GLY A 93 2.39 -11.37 -15.34
CA GLY A 93 3.58 -12.22 -15.24
C GLY A 93 3.54 -13.10 -13.98
N MET A 94 4.16 -14.29 -14.02
CA MET A 94 4.25 -15.17 -12.87
C MET A 94 4.98 -14.47 -11.72
N PRO A 95 4.34 -14.24 -10.55
CA PRO A 95 5.02 -13.71 -9.37
C PRO A 95 6.06 -14.69 -8.81
N GLU A 96 7.07 -14.17 -8.12
CA GLU A 96 7.83 -15.00 -7.19
C GLU A 96 6.89 -15.48 -6.07
N VAL A 97 6.93 -16.76 -5.76
CA VAL A 97 6.14 -17.33 -4.66
C VAL A 97 7.08 -17.66 -3.52
N ALA A 98 6.75 -17.22 -2.32
CA ALA A 98 7.57 -17.45 -1.14
C ALA A 98 6.75 -17.92 0.06
N VAL A 99 7.39 -18.65 0.96
CA VAL A 99 6.84 -19.00 2.27
C VAL A 99 7.70 -18.36 3.34
N TYR A 100 7.07 -17.81 4.38
CA TYR A 100 7.75 -17.28 5.55
C TYR A 100 7.21 -17.93 6.83
N ASP A 101 8.07 -18.03 7.84
CA ASP A 101 7.69 -18.58 9.13
C ASP A 101 6.93 -17.52 9.95
N GLY A 102 5.69 -17.84 10.28
CA GLY A 102 4.79 -16.98 11.05
C GLY A 102 3.54 -17.73 11.46
N PRO A 103 3.12 -17.64 12.74
CA PRO A 103 1.93 -18.35 13.26
C PRO A 103 0.60 -17.72 12.80
N GLU A 104 0.63 -16.48 12.34
CA GLU A 104 -0.55 -15.77 11.85
C GLU A 104 -1.03 -16.32 10.51
N ILE A 105 -2.36 -16.32 10.30
CA ILE A 105 -2.97 -16.63 9.02
C ILE A 105 -2.84 -15.38 8.13
N ASN A 106 -1.80 -15.34 7.31
CA ASN A 106 -1.50 -14.15 6.51
C ASN A 106 -0.87 -14.51 5.16
N ALA A 107 -1.23 -13.71 4.14
CA ALA A 107 -0.55 -13.65 2.86
C ALA A 107 -0.43 -12.20 2.43
N PHE A 108 0.53 -11.90 1.61
CA PHE A 108 0.67 -10.57 1.03
C PHE A 108 1.33 -10.63 -0.34
N ALA A 109 1.01 -9.62 -1.16
CA ALA A 109 1.69 -9.40 -2.42
C ALA A 109 2.40 -8.04 -2.41
N THR A 110 3.59 -7.96 -3.04
CA THR A 110 4.34 -6.72 -3.21
C THR A 110 5.18 -6.73 -4.48
N GLY A 111 5.57 -5.55 -4.96
CA GLY A 111 6.42 -5.41 -6.13
C GLY A 111 6.23 -4.11 -6.88
N ALA A 112 7.22 -3.74 -7.69
CA ALA A 112 7.21 -2.48 -8.44
C ALA A 112 6.29 -2.48 -9.67
N ASN A 113 5.93 -3.66 -10.19
CA ASN A 113 4.97 -3.78 -11.28
C ASN A 113 4.33 -5.18 -11.31
N ARG A 114 3.22 -5.31 -12.05
CA ARG A 114 2.44 -6.54 -12.15
C ARG A 114 3.17 -7.75 -12.74
N ASN A 115 4.25 -7.53 -13.48
CA ASN A 115 5.05 -8.61 -14.08
C ASN A 115 6.32 -8.91 -13.27
N ASN A 116 6.53 -8.23 -12.14
CA ASN A 116 7.64 -8.44 -11.23
C ASN A 116 7.15 -8.28 -9.78
N ALA A 117 6.24 -9.13 -9.39
CA ALA A 117 5.65 -9.17 -8.04
C ALA A 117 6.20 -10.35 -7.23
N LEU A 118 6.00 -10.29 -5.94
CA LEU A 118 6.19 -11.36 -4.96
C LEU A 118 4.84 -11.63 -4.30
N VAL A 119 4.47 -12.88 -4.17
CA VAL A 119 3.37 -13.36 -3.32
C VAL A 119 4.00 -14.21 -2.22
N ALA A 120 3.79 -13.83 -0.98
CA ALA A 120 4.33 -14.53 0.18
C ALA A 120 3.21 -15.00 1.10
N VAL A 121 3.35 -16.22 1.63
CA VAL A 121 2.35 -16.90 2.46
C VAL A 121 3.00 -17.32 3.76
N SER A 122 2.32 -17.14 4.88
CA SER A 122 2.79 -17.61 6.18
C SER A 122 2.62 -19.12 6.34
N THR A 123 3.47 -19.73 7.16
CA THR A 123 3.28 -21.13 7.59
C THR A 123 1.96 -21.30 8.34
N GLY A 124 1.54 -20.29 9.11
CA GLY A 124 0.27 -20.29 9.82
C GLY A 124 -0.95 -20.38 8.88
N LEU A 125 -0.92 -19.68 7.71
CA LEU A 125 -1.98 -19.80 6.72
C LEU A 125 -2.04 -21.23 6.15
N LEU A 126 -0.91 -21.78 5.75
CA LEU A 126 -0.83 -23.12 5.17
C LEU A 126 -1.22 -24.24 6.14
N GLN A 127 -1.11 -24.01 7.46
CA GLN A 127 -1.47 -24.97 8.50
C GLN A 127 -2.93 -24.90 8.94
N ASN A 128 -3.56 -23.74 8.84
CA ASN A 128 -4.86 -23.47 9.43
C ASN A 128 -5.99 -23.27 8.41
N MET A 129 -5.69 -23.03 7.14
CA MET A 129 -6.67 -22.94 6.06
C MET A 129 -6.68 -24.21 5.22
N ASP A 130 -7.84 -24.56 4.69
CA ASP A 130 -7.92 -25.56 3.64
C ASP A 130 -7.48 -25.00 2.28
N GLN A 131 -7.37 -25.87 1.27
CA GLN A 131 -6.87 -25.45 -0.06
C GLN A 131 -7.80 -24.45 -0.74
N ASP A 132 -9.12 -24.61 -0.58
CA ASP A 132 -10.11 -23.73 -1.20
C ASP A 132 -10.07 -22.32 -0.57
N GLU A 133 -9.93 -22.27 0.76
CA GLU A 133 -9.79 -21.04 1.53
C GLU A 133 -8.47 -20.30 1.17
N ALA A 134 -7.36 -21.05 1.17
CA ALA A 134 -6.06 -20.51 0.81
C ALA A 134 -6.01 -20.04 -0.66
N GLU A 135 -6.67 -20.78 -1.58
CA GLU A 135 -6.79 -20.35 -3.00
C GLU A 135 -7.56 -19.03 -3.14
N ALA A 136 -8.62 -18.82 -2.33
CA ALA A 136 -9.37 -17.57 -2.34
C ALA A 136 -8.50 -16.38 -1.87
N VAL A 137 -7.71 -16.56 -0.81
CA VAL A 137 -6.77 -15.54 -0.33
C VAL A 137 -5.73 -15.23 -1.38
N LEU A 138 -5.13 -16.24 -2.02
CA LEU A 138 -4.17 -16.05 -3.11
C LEU A 138 -4.80 -15.30 -4.30
N GLY A 139 -6.05 -15.60 -4.65
CA GLY A 139 -6.79 -14.90 -5.71
C GLY A 139 -6.97 -13.42 -5.40
N HIS A 140 -7.26 -13.08 -4.15
CA HIS A 140 -7.35 -11.71 -3.66
C HIS A 140 -6.00 -10.98 -3.81
N GLU A 141 -4.89 -11.58 -3.39
CA GLU A 141 -3.54 -11.01 -3.53
C GLU A 141 -3.15 -10.83 -5.00
N ILE A 142 -3.46 -11.80 -5.86
CA ILE A 142 -3.23 -11.70 -7.30
C ILE A 142 -4.06 -10.58 -7.94
N ALA A 143 -5.30 -10.37 -7.47
CA ALA A 143 -6.12 -9.26 -7.94
C ALA A 143 -5.48 -7.89 -7.62
N HIS A 144 -4.90 -7.71 -6.44
CA HIS A 144 -4.13 -6.50 -6.11
C HIS A 144 -2.94 -6.29 -7.05
N VAL A 145 -2.20 -7.35 -7.37
CA VAL A 145 -1.09 -7.30 -8.33
C VAL A 145 -1.60 -6.90 -9.72
N ALA A 146 -2.65 -7.54 -10.20
CA ALA A 146 -3.24 -7.28 -11.52
C ALA A 146 -3.78 -5.84 -11.64
N ASN A 147 -4.41 -5.34 -10.59
CA ASN A 147 -4.90 -3.96 -10.49
C ASN A 147 -3.75 -2.94 -10.40
N GLY A 148 -2.52 -3.36 -10.08
CA GLY A 148 -1.37 -2.48 -9.88
C GLY A 148 -1.53 -1.58 -8.66
N ASP A 149 -2.16 -2.08 -7.63
CA ASP A 149 -2.51 -1.36 -6.41
C ASP A 149 -1.28 -0.89 -5.64
N MET A 150 -0.19 -1.64 -5.68
CA MET A 150 1.09 -1.28 -5.06
C MET A 150 1.65 0.02 -5.65
N VAL A 151 1.63 0.14 -6.98
CA VAL A 151 2.07 1.36 -7.67
C VAL A 151 1.16 2.53 -7.31
N THR A 152 -0.16 2.32 -7.34
CA THR A 152 -1.14 3.35 -7.00
C THR A 152 -0.96 3.87 -5.57
N MET A 153 -0.69 2.98 -4.61
CA MET A 153 -0.44 3.39 -3.22
C MET A 153 0.88 4.11 -3.05
N ALA A 154 1.95 3.66 -3.71
CA ALA A 154 3.24 4.36 -3.67
C ALA A 154 3.12 5.78 -4.24
N LEU A 155 2.34 5.94 -5.32
CA LEU A 155 2.09 7.25 -5.93
C LEU A 155 1.27 8.16 -4.99
N LEU A 156 0.20 7.64 -4.41
CA LEU A 156 -0.59 8.36 -3.42
C LEU A 156 0.28 8.80 -2.24
N GLN A 157 1.10 7.89 -1.70
CA GLN A 157 2.01 8.19 -0.60
C GLN A 157 3.02 9.27 -0.98
N GLY A 158 3.55 9.25 -2.21
CA GLY A 158 4.44 10.30 -2.72
C GLY A 158 3.79 11.68 -2.74
N VAL A 159 2.54 11.76 -3.23
CA VAL A 159 1.74 12.99 -3.21
C VAL A 159 1.55 13.48 -1.77
N LEU A 160 1.06 12.60 -0.89
CA LEU A 160 0.80 12.95 0.50
C LEU A 160 2.05 13.43 1.23
N ASN A 161 3.18 12.73 1.07
CA ASN A 161 4.45 13.10 1.66
C ASN A 161 4.91 14.48 1.17
N THR A 162 4.81 14.75 -0.14
CA THR A 162 5.15 16.08 -0.70
C THR A 162 4.29 17.15 -0.05
N PHE A 163 2.99 16.91 0.08
CA PHE A 163 2.05 17.84 0.70
C PHE A 163 2.40 18.11 2.17
N VAL A 164 2.68 17.08 2.95
CA VAL A 164 3.09 17.17 4.36
C VAL A 164 4.36 18.02 4.49
N ILE A 165 5.39 17.72 3.68
CA ILE A 165 6.66 18.43 3.69
C ILE A 165 6.47 19.93 3.40
N VAL A 166 5.70 20.26 2.37
CA VAL A 166 5.49 21.67 1.98
C VAL A 166 4.66 22.39 3.03
N LEU A 167 3.53 21.80 3.42
CA LEU A 167 2.60 22.44 4.36
C LEU A 167 3.25 22.69 5.72
N ALA A 168 4.02 21.73 6.24
CA ALA A 168 4.71 21.87 7.50
C ALA A 168 5.74 23.01 7.47
N ARG A 169 6.47 23.17 6.36
CA ARG A 169 7.46 24.24 6.22
C ARG A 169 6.84 25.62 6.02
N VAL A 170 5.73 25.70 5.28
CA VAL A 170 5.00 26.96 5.08
C VAL A 170 4.39 27.44 6.40
N VAL A 171 3.62 26.57 7.07
CA VAL A 171 2.98 26.89 8.35
C VAL A 171 4.03 27.13 9.44
N GLY A 172 5.08 26.32 9.48
CA GLY A 172 6.21 26.50 10.40
C GLY A 172 6.91 27.84 10.21
N GLY A 173 7.08 28.28 8.96
CA GLY A 173 7.65 29.61 8.66
C GLY A 173 6.75 30.76 9.11
N ILE A 174 5.43 30.64 8.94
CA ILE A 174 4.45 31.63 9.44
C ILE A 174 4.51 31.73 10.96
N ILE A 175 4.51 30.59 11.66
CA ILE A 175 4.57 30.54 13.13
C ILE A 175 5.90 31.11 13.62
N ASP A 176 7.02 30.73 13.01
CA ASP A 176 8.36 31.22 13.38
C ASP A 176 8.45 32.74 13.22
N SER A 177 7.94 33.26 12.10
CA SER A 177 7.91 34.71 11.85
C SER A 177 7.04 35.45 12.86
N ALA A 178 5.91 34.89 13.28
CA ALA A 178 5.03 35.49 14.28
C ALA A 178 5.66 35.48 15.69
N LEU A 179 6.43 34.45 16.03
CA LEU A 179 7.11 34.33 17.32
C LEU A 179 8.40 35.15 17.43
N SER A 180 9.14 35.24 16.33
CA SER A 180 10.48 35.87 16.31
C SER A 180 10.46 37.40 16.10
N GLY A 181 9.27 37.99 15.88
CA GLY A 181 9.11 39.46 15.82
C GLY A 181 9.97 40.13 14.75
N ASN A 182 9.97 39.61 13.52
CA ASN A 182 10.63 40.16 12.34
C ASN A 182 12.16 40.40 12.48
N ARG A 183 12.81 39.53 13.29
CA ARG A 183 14.28 39.53 13.35
C ARG A 183 14.83 38.79 12.16
N ASP A 184 15.72 39.45 11.41
CA ASP A 184 16.46 38.96 10.23
C ASP A 184 17.51 37.87 10.61
N SER A 185 17.31 37.18 11.71
CA SER A 185 18.09 36.04 12.18
C SER A 185 17.56 34.77 11.52
N GLY A 186 18.39 34.12 10.71
CA GLY A 186 18.07 32.90 9.99
C GLY A 186 17.34 31.88 10.84
N ARG A 187 16.64 30.92 10.19
CA ARG A 187 15.83 29.88 10.80
C ARG A 187 16.50 29.23 12.01
N GLY A 188 16.02 29.57 13.21
CA GLY A 188 16.58 29.10 14.46
C GLY A 188 16.18 27.65 14.78
N PHE A 189 16.73 27.07 15.83
CA PHE A 189 16.40 25.72 16.29
C PHE A 189 14.89 25.51 16.53
N ALA A 190 14.21 26.56 17.03
CA ALA A 190 12.77 26.56 17.25
C ALA A 190 11.97 26.26 15.95
N TYR A 191 12.38 26.83 14.81
CA TYR A 191 11.77 26.54 13.53
C TYR A 191 11.76 25.04 13.19
N TYR A 192 12.87 24.36 13.40
CA TYR A 192 12.98 22.92 13.08
C TYR A 192 12.09 22.06 13.99
N ILE A 193 11.95 22.44 15.26
CA ILE A 193 11.03 21.76 16.19
C ILE A 193 9.58 21.96 15.77
N ILE A 194 9.20 23.18 15.38
CA ILE A 194 7.85 23.50 14.92
C ILE A 194 7.53 22.69 13.65
N VAL A 195 8.44 22.70 12.67
CA VAL A 195 8.27 21.96 11.42
C VAL A 195 8.14 20.46 11.70
N PHE A 196 8.99 19.90 12.55
CA PHE A 196 8.91 18.48 12.93
C PHE A 196 7.56 18.12 13.58
N ALA A 197 7.07 18.92 14.51
CA ALA A 197 5.78 18.72 15.14
C ALA A 197 4.62 18.79 14.12
N LEU A 198 4.69 19.74 13.19
CA LEU A 198 3.72 19.88 12.10
C LEU A 198 3.77 18.69 11.11
N GLU A 199 4.98 18.20 10.78
CA GLU A 199 5.14 17.01 9.93
C GLU A 199 4.49 15.78 10.58
N MET A 200 4.59 15.61 11.90
CA MET A 200 3.91 14.54 12.62
C MET A 200 2.38 14.67 12.54
N VAL A 201 1.84 15.87 12.80
CA VAL A 201 0.40 16.12 12.77
C VAL A 201 -0.16 15.92 11.36
N PHE A 202 0.46 16.53 10.35
CA PHE A 202 0.02 16.40 8.96
C PHE A 202 0.22 14.98 8.44
N GLY A 203 1.27 14.27 8.90
CA GLY A 203 1.49 12.85 8.62
C GLY A 203 0.37 11.95 9.12
N MET A 204 -0.20 12.23 10.30
CA MET A 204 -1.38 11.50 10.78
C MET A 204 -2.59 11.70 9.86
N PHE A 205 -2.86 12.93 9.40
CA PHE A 205 -3.93 13.18 8.43
C PHE A 205 -3.67 12.50 7.09
N ALA A 206 -2.44 12.55 6.59
CA ALA A 206 -2.03 11.86 5.38
C ALA A 206 -2.26 10.35 5.50
N THR A 207 -1.93 9.76 6.64
CA THR A 207 -2.19 8.33 6.93
C THR A 207 -3.68 7.99 6.90
N MET A 208 -4.54 8.86 7.49
CA MET A 208 -6.00 8.66 7.44
C MET A 208 -6.53 8.67 6.00
N ILE A 209 -6.04 9.59 5.17
CA ILE A 209 -6.40 9.66 3.75
C ILE A 209 -5.94 8.39 3.01
N ALA A 210 -4.71 7.93 3.26
CA ALA A 210 -4.17 6.71 2.68
C ALA A 210 -4.99 5.48 3.08
N MET A 211 -5.38 5.35 4.35
CA MET A 211 -6.24 4.27 4.84
C MET A 211 -7.64 4.30 4.21
N TRP A 212 -8.25 5.49 4.09
CA TRP A 212 -9.53 5.64 3.42
C TRP A 212 -9.48 5.20 1.95
N PHE A 213 -8.42 5.59 1.25
CA PHE A 213 -8.19 5.17 -0.13
C PHE A 213 -7.93 3.66 -0.23
N SER A 214 -7.19 3.08 0.72
CA SER A 214 -6.92 1.63 0.80
C SER A 214 -8.22 0.84 0.89
N ARG A 215 -9.15 1.23 1.77
CA ARG A 215 -10.45 0.55 1.90
C ARG A 215 -11.22 0.47 0.59
N ARG A 216 -11.16 1.51 -0.26
CA ARG A 216 -11.82 1.50 -1.57
C ARG A 216 -11.21 0.51 -2.56
N ARG A 217 -9.94 0.14 -2.37
CA ARG A 217 -9.27 -0.84 -3.21
C ARG A 217 -9.67 -2.26 -2.86
N GLU A 218 -9.90 -2.54 -1.58
CA GLU A 218 -10.34 -3.86 -1.10
C GLU A 218 -11.59 -4.32 -1.84
N PHE A 219 -12.60 -3.47 -1.99
CA PHE A 219 -13.81 -3.78 -2.77
C PHE A 219 -13.54 -4.20 -4.22
N ARG A 220 -12.47 -3.67 -4.84
CA ARG A 220 -12.10 -4.04 -6.21
C ARG A 220 -11.32 -5.36 -6.26
N ALA A 221 -10.50 -5.63 -5.24
CA ALA A 221 -9.75 -6.87 -5.14
C ALA A 221 -10.70 -8.05 -4.85
N ASP A 222 -11.67 -7.86 -3.97
CA ASP A 222 -12.70 -8.85 -3.67
C ASP A 222 -13.52 -9.23 -4.91
N ALA A 223 -13.91 -8.22 -5.72
CA ALA A 223 -14.61 -8.46 -6.97
C ALA A 223 -13.73 -9.18 -8.02
N GLY A 224 -12.42 -8.97 -8.00
CA GLY A 224 -11.46 -9.61 -8.92
C GLY A 224 -11.02 -11.01 -8.48
N GLY A 225 -11.03 -11.28 -7.18
CA GLY A 225 -10.68 -12.58 -6.59
C GLY A 225 -11.80 -13.63 -6.71
N ALA A 226 -13.03 -13.21 -7.00
CA ALA A 226 -14.12 -14.12 -7.32
C ALA A 226 -13.81 -14.82 -8.65
N ALA A 227 -13.39 -16.09 -8.61
CA ALA A 227 -13.02 -16.87 -9.77
C ALA A 227 -14.18 -16.89 -10.79
N PRO A 228 -13.92 -16.60 -12.08
CA PRO A 228 -14.93 -16.76 -13.11
C PRO A 228 -15.28 -18.25 -13.25
N GLY A 229 -16.47 -18.66 -12.76
CA GLY A 229 -16.97 -20.03 -12.93
C GLY A 229 -17.72 -20.62 -11.75
N ARG A 230 -17.77 -20.00 -10.57
CA ARG A 230 -18.73 -20.44 -9.52
C ARG A 230 -20.08 -19.76 -9.73
N PRO A 231 -21.19 -20.50 -9.86
CA PRO A 231 -22.51 -19.89 -9.85
C PRO A 231 -22.70 -19.18 -8.51
N GLN A 232 -23.02 -17.89 -8.60
CA GLN A 232 -23.39 -17.04 -7.49
C GLN A 232 -24.54 -17.69 -6.72
N LYS A 233 -24.23 -18.32 -5.58
CA LYS A 233 -25.27 -18.81 -4.68
C LYS A 233 -25.85 -17.57 -3.97
N ASP A 234 -27.05 -17.24 -4.37
CA ASP A 234 -28.02 -16.36 -3.72
C ASP A 234 -27.52 -14.99 -3.24
N ASP A 235 -27.90 -13.96 -4.01
CA ASP A 235 -27.74 -12.52 -3.72
C ASP A 235 -28.35 -12.03 -2.39
N ARG A 236 -28.95 -12.92 -1.60
CA ARG A 236 -29.58 -12.58 -0.31
C ARG A 236 -28.57 -12.51 0.86
N CYS A 237 -27.38 -13.08 0.70
CA CYS A 237 -26.32 -13.00 1.72
C CYS A 237 -25.28 -11.92 1.43
N ALA A 238 -25.20 -11.39 0.21
CA ALA A 238 -24.20 -10.39 -0.18
C ALA A 238 -24.39 -9.02 0.50
N GLY A 239 -25.61 -8.67 0.89
CA GLY A 239 -25.91 -7.40 1.56
C GLY A 239 -25.41 -7.29 3.01
N ALA A 240 -25.14 -8.41 3.68
CA ALA A 240 -24.73 -8.44 5.09
C ALA A 240 -23.21 -8.67 5.28
N ALA A 241 -22.52 -9.19 4.25
CA ALA A 241 -21.10 -9.54 4.33
C ALA A 241 -20.15 -8.38 3.96
N VAL A 242 -20.66 -7.32 3.32
CA VAL A 242 -19.87 -6.22 2.75
C VAL A 242 -19.35 -5.22 3.80
N ALA A 243 -19.73 -5.34 5.06
CA ALA A 243 -19.40 -4.37 6.11
C ALA A 243 -18.36 -4.82 7.15
N GLN A 244 -17.81 -6.04 7.06
CA GLN A 244 -16.86 -6.51 8.08
C GLN A 244 -15.45 -6.69 7.51
N PRO A 245 -14.42 -6.09 8.15
CA PRO A 245 -13.03 -6.35 7.77
C PRO A 245 -12.70 -7.82 8.00
N TRP A 246 -11.89 -8.41 7.14
CA TRP A 246 -11.42 -9.80 7.18
C TRP A 246 -10.95 -10.26 8.57
N SER A 247 -10.43 -9.35 9.39
CA SER A 247 -10.05 -9.59 10.78
C SER A 247 -11.20 -10.10 11.67
N GLU A 248 -12.47 -9.75 11.39
CA GLU A 248 -13.61 -10.24 12.16
C GLU A 248 -14.11 -11.63 11.71
N HIS A 249 -13.96 -11.96 10.42
CA HIS A 249 -14.24 -13.31 9.94
C HIS A 249 -13.28 -14.34 10.55
N LEU A 250 -11.99 -14.01 10.64
CA LEU A 250 -10.99 -14.86 11.27
C LEU A 250 -11.23 -15.03 12.78
N ALA A 251 -11.71 -13.98 13.47
CA ALA A 251 -12.06 -14.07 14.89
C ALA A 251 -13.27 -14.97 15.16
N ARG A 252 -14.23 -15.07 14.24
CA ARG A 252 -15.42 -15.98 14.36
C ARG A 252 -15.10 -17.40 13.99
N ALA A 253 -14.23 -17.64 13.01
CA ALA A 253 -13.78 -18.99 12.66
C ALA A 253 -12.99 -19.66 13.81
N GLY A 254 -12.24 -18.87 14.60
CA GLY A 254 -11.51 -19.37 15.78
C GLY A 254 -12.38 -19.74 16.99
N ALA A 255 -13.63 -19.29 17.06
CA ALA A 255 -14.47 -19.44 18.25
C ALA A 255 -15.46 -20.63 18.22
N GLY A 256 -15.57 -21.39 17.13
CA GLY A 256 -16.66 -22.36 16.99
C GLY A 256 -16.38 -23.69 16.31
N VAL A 257 -15.18 -23.97 15.81
CA VAL A 257 -14.94 -25.22 15.07
C VAL A 257 -13.96 -26.11 15.80
N ARG A 258 -14.45 -27.24 16.32
CA ARG A 258 -13.58 -28.36 16.71
C ARG A 258 -12.93 -28.91 15.44
N TYR A 259 -11.71 -28.49 15.16
CA TYR A 259 -10.94 -28.96 14.02
C TYR A 259 -10.67 -30.46 14.11
N ARG A 260 -11.23 -31.23 13.19
CA ARG A 260 -10.68 -32.53 12.83
C ARG A 260 -9.38 -32.27 12.07
N ARG A 261 -8.23 -32.57 12.68
CA ARG A 261 -6.93 -32.62 12.00
C ARG A 261 -7.07 -33.56 10.79
N ARG A 262 -7.13 -33.04 9.60
CA ARG A 262 -6.83 -33.78 8.38
C ARG A 262 -5.46 -33.30 7.93
N GLY A 263 -4.50 -34.24 7.97
CA GLY A 263 -3.14 -33.98 7.50
C GLY A 263 -3.11 -33.67 6.00
N TRP A 264 -2.24 -32.84 5.66
CA TRP A 264 -1.81 -32.51 4.30
C TRP A 264 -0.92 -33.61 3.75
#